data_23195f91185c04af5ded194f32e6223d
#
_entry.id   23195f91185c04af5ded194f32e6223d
#
_cell.length_a   1.000
_cell.length_b   1.000
_cell.length_c   1.000
_cell.angle_alpha   90.00
_cell.angle_beta   90.00
_cell.angle_gamma   90.00
#
_symmetry.space_group_name_H-M   'P 1'
#
loop_
_entity.id
_entity.type
_entity.pdbx_description
1 polymer ?
#
loop_
_entity_poly.entity_id
_entity_poly.type
_entity_poly.pdbx_seq_one_letter_code
_entity_poly.pdbx_strand_id
1 'polypeptide(L)'
;MNNRPKIIELSEELTNMIAAGEVIERPSSIVKELIENSIDALASVIRIDLMNSGMDKISITDNGIGMTAEDISLAVKSHATSKIKLASDLFSIHTLGFRGEALPSIVAISKMKIISSVNGYEGYFKLFEFGKLIEEGLTSFPQGTKIEVSQVFHNTPARLKHLGSEQVELSHIVQLINKMSLAYPEISFVLTNNAKVLFSTDGSNNFDIIISEIYGNEVAKLMLPFEGSSTLSLCSASLLPEPLRVLW
;
A
#
# COMPACT_ATOMS: atom_id res chain seq x y z
N MET A 1 24.46 -17.94 42.11
CA MET A 1 23.23 -17.15 42.13
C MET A 1 22.52 -17.39 40.80
N ASN A 2 21.33 -18.03 40.86
CA ASN A 2 20.56 -18.39 39.66
C ASN A 2 19.94 -17.10 39.11
N ASN A 3 20.57 -16.52 38.08
CA ASN A 3 20.10 -15.28 37.43
C ASN A 3 18.99 -15.65 36.40
N ARG A 4 17.85 -16.13 36.92
CA ARG A 4 16.68 -16.43 36.07
C ARG A 4 16.11 -15.09 35.55
N PRO A 5 16.00 -14.89 34.22
CA PRO A 5 15.39 -13.69 33.67
C PRO A 5 13.93 -13.57 34.16
N LYS A 6 13.54 -12.40 34.62
CA LYS A 6 12.17 -12.11 35.03
C LYS A 6 11.34 -11.75 33.82
N ILE A 7 10.08 -12.21 33.81
CA ILE A 7 9.08 -11.74 32.85
C ILE A 7 8.68 -10.33 33.26
N ILE A 8 8.70 -9.41 32.31
CA ILE A 8 8.28 -8.01 32.48
C ILE A 8 7.23 -7.66 31.44
N GLU A 9 6.34 -6.73 31.77
CA GLU A 9 5.43 -6.14 30.82
C GLU A 9 6.21 -5.13 29.94
N LEU A 10 6.02 -5.21 28.62
CA LEU A 10 6.68 -4.32 27.67
C LEU A 10 5.97 -2.95 27.64
N SER A 11 6.73 -1.89 27.35
CA SER A 11 6.12 -0.58 27.10
C SER A 11 5.25 -0.62 25.82
N GLU A 12 4.22 0.21 25.77
CA GLU A 12 3.34 0.34 24.61
C GLU A 12 4.14 0.64 23.32
N GLU A 13 5.15 1.52 23.41
CA GLU A 13 6.05 1.85 22.30
C GLU A 13 6.77 0.59 21.76
N LEU A 14 7.34 -0.21 22.65
CA LEU A 14 8.03 -1.44 22.26
C LEU A 14 7.06 -2.50 21.70
N THR A 15 5.87 -2.61 22.28
CA THR A 15 4.82 -3.52 21.79
C THR A 15 4.40 -3.13 20.38
N ASN A 16 4.18 -1.84 20.13
CA ASN A 16 3.83 -1.33 18.79
C ASN A 16 4.95 -1.54 17.77
N MET A 17 6.22 -1.38 18.15
CA MET A 17 7.37 -1.67 17.29
C MET A 17 7.49 -3.17 16.94
N ILE A 18 7.19 -4.06 17.88
CA ILE A 18 7.19 -5.51 17.63
C ILE A 18 6.04 -5.87 16.69
N ALA A 19 4.81 -5.44 17.00
CA ALA A 19 3.63 -5.67 16.18
C ALA A 19 3.78 -5.09 14.76
N ALA A 20 4.32 -3.86 14.65
CA ALA A 20 4.63 -3.26 13.36
C ALA A 20 5.53 -4.15 12.50
N GLY A 21 6.40 -4.90 13.13
CA GLY A 21 7.29 -5.78 12.44
C GLY A 21 6.70 -7.08 11.93
N GLU A 22 5.58 -7.48 12.45
CA GLU A 22 4.83 -8.62 11.93
C GLU A 22 3.99 -8.20 10.71
N VAL A 23 3.64 -6.92 10.62
CA VAL A 23 2.83 -6.36 9.51
C VAL A 23 3.71 -5.83 8.38
N ILE A 24 4.78 -5.09 8.73
CA ILE A 24 5.64 -4.41 7.75
C ILE A 24 7.04 -5.01 7.79
N GLU A 25 7.37 -5.79 6.76
CA GLU A 25 8.68 -6.43 6.61
C GLU A 25 9.64 -5.64 5.72
N ARG A 26 9.11 -4.93 4.72
CA ARG A 26 9.87 -4.23 3.66
C ARG A 26 9.09 -3.06 3.04
N PRO A 27 9.73 -2.21 2.21
CA PRO A 27 9.07 -1.11 1.52
C PRO A 27 7.81 -1.52 0.72
N SER A 28 7.83 -2.66 0.03
CA SER A 28 6.67 -3.15 -0.72
C SER A 28 5.48 -3.50 0.16
N SER A 29 5.68 -3.88 1.44
CA SER A 29 4.58 -4.07 2.39
C SER A 29 3.86 -2.76 2.68
N ILE A 30 4.61 -1.65 2.85
CA ILE A 30 4.04 -0.31 3.03
C ILE A 30 3.23 0.08 1.79
N VAL A 31 3.81 -0.07 0.60
CA VAL A 31 3.14 0.25 -0.67
C VAL A 31 1.84 -0.54 -0.80
N LYS A 32 1.86 -1.85 -0.48
CA LYS A 32 0.68 -2.72 -0.51
C LYS A 32 -0.44 -2.17 0.38
N GLU A 33 -0.15 -1.95 1.65
CA GLU A 33 -1.16 -1.50 2.62
C GLU A 33 -1.75 -0.13 2.24
N LEU A 34 -0.92 0.80 1.74
CA LEU A 34 -1.39 2.12 1.34
C LEU A 34 -2.24 2.06 0.07
N ILE A 35 -1.89 1.23 -0.93
CA ILE A 35 -2.71 1.02 -2.13
C ILE A 35 -4.05 0.38 -1.76
N GLU A 36 -4.06 -0.64 -0.91
CA GLU A 36 -5.30 -1.28 -0.45
C GLU A 36 -6.21 -0.27 0.26
N ASN A 37 -5.66 0.64 1.06
CA ASN A 37 -6.43 1.72 1.68
C ASN A 37 -6.98 2.71 0.64
N SER A 38 -6.22 3.04 -0.41
CA SER A 38 -6.69 3.91 -1.51
C SER A 38 -7.82 3.25 -2.31
N ILE A 39 -7.74 1.94 -2.58
CA ILE A 39 -8.81 1.17 -3.23
C ILE A 39 -10.07 1.15 -2.36
N ASP A 40 -9.93 0.87 -1.07
CA ASP A 40 -11.04 0.88 -0.11
C ASP A 40 -11.65 2.29 0.05
N ALA A 41 -10.88 3.36 -0.22
CA ALA A 41 -11.35 4.74 -0.29
C ALA A 41 -11.98 5.11 -1.64
N LEU A 42 -12.23 4.12 -2.51
CA LEU A 42 -12.87 4.27 -3.82
C LEU A 42 -12.07 5.16 -4.79
N ALA A 43 -10.75 5.12 -4.71
CA ALA A 43 -9.88 5.85 -5.63
C ALA A 43 -9.97 5.26 -7.04
N SER A 44 -10.04 6.11 -8.04
CA SER A 44 -9.91 5.75 -9.46
C SER A 44 -8.51 6.04 -10.04
N VAL A 45 -7.71 6.82 -9.31
CA VAL A 45 -6.31 7.14 -9.67
C VAL A 45 -5.44 6.98 -8.43
N ILE A 46 -4.39 6.17 -8.55
CA ILE A 46 -3.40 5.94 -7.51
C ILE A 46 -2.01 6.18 -8.08
N ARG A 47 -1.33 7.18 -7.54
CA ARG A 47 0.03 7.52 -7.91
C ARG A 47 1.02 7.13 -6.82
N ILE A 48 2.05 6.39 -7.20
CA ILE A 48 3.13 5.89 -6.34
C ILE A 48 4.43 6.53 -6.79
N ASP A 49 4.99 7.42 -5.98
CA ASP A 49 6.27 8.08 -6.24
C ASP A 49 7.31 7.57 -5.24
N LEU A 50 8.37 6.96 -5.75
CA LEU A 50 9.47 6.41 -4.97
C LEU A 50 10.72 7.27 -5.12
N MET A 51 11.49 7.36 -4.03
CA MET A 51 12.89 7.81 -4.05
C MET A 51 13.77 6.67 -3.58
N ASN A 52 14.82 6.42 -4.34
CA ASN A 52 15.76 5.35 -4.07
C ASN A 52 15.05 3.99 -3.82
N SER A 53 14.14 3.64 -4.79
CA SER A 53 13.38 2.37 -4.75
C SER A 53 12.49 2.20 -3.50
N GLY A 54 12.06 3.30 -2.90
CA GLY A 54 11.25 3.34 -1.68
C GLY A 54 12.06 3.25 -0.38
N MET A 55 13.38 3.17 -0.45
CA MET A 55 14.24 3.12 0.73
C MET A 55 14.36 4.51 1.39
N ASP A 56 14.42 5.58 0.61
CA ASP A 56 14.48 6.95 1.14
C ASP A 56 13.07 7.51 1.37
N LYS A 57 12.17 7.34 0.38
CA LYS A 57 10.80 7.86 0.46
C LYS A 57 9.84 7.06 -0.39
N ILE A 58 8.66 6.82 0.16
CA ILE A 58 7.46 6.33 -0.52
C ILE A 58 6.41 7.43 -0.41
N SER A 59 5.80 7.83 -1.51
CA SER A 59 4.68 8.76 -1.54
C SER A 59 3.54 8.14 -2.33
N ILE A 60 2.36 7.98 -1.72
CA ILE A 60 1.17 7.48 -2.40
C ILE A 60 0.13 8.57 -2.34
N THR A 61 -0.42 8.91 -3.50
CA THR A 61 -1.47 9.91 -3.67
C THR A 61 -2.64 9.28 -4.39
N ASP A 62 -3.82 9.42 -3.84
CA ASP A 62 -5.08 8.96 -4.41
C ASP A 62 -6.11 10.10 -4.51
N ASN A 63 -7.14 9.87 -5.33
CA ASN A 63 -8.30 10.75 -5.49
C ASN A 63 -9.57 10.17 -4.85
N GLY A 64 -9.42 9.35 -3.80
CA GLY A 64 -10.53 8.73 -3.08
C GLY A 64 -11.37 9.71 -2.26
N ILE A 65 -12.20 9.18 -1.37
CA ILE A 65 -13.14 9.98 -0.54
C ILE A 65 -12.44 10.94 0.44
N GLY A 66 -11.16 10.71 0.74
CA GLY A 66 -10.39 11.48 1.71
C GLY A 66 -10.75 11.19 3.17
N MET A 67 -10.10 11.94 4.06
CA MET A 67 -10.26 11.85 5.52
C MET A 67 -10.39 13.24 6.11
N THR A 68 -11.22 13.37 7.16
CA THR A 68 -11.28 14.57 8.03
C THR A 68 -10.06 14.60 8.98
N ALA A 69 -9.86 15.69 9.70
CA ALA A 69 -8.82 15.81 10.72
C ALA A 69 -8.97 14.75 11.83
N GLU A 70 -10.22 14.47 12.22
CA GLU A 70 -10.60 13.46 13.20
C GLU A 70 -10.30 12.06 12.67
N ASP A 71 -10.65 11.77 11.40
CA ASP A 71 -10.39 10.48 10.77
C ASP A 71 -8.89 10.20 10.71
N ILE A 72 -8.05 11.19 10.33
CA ILE A 72 -6.59 11.05 10.33
C ILE A 72 -6.08 10.71 11.73
N SER A 73 -6.66 11.33 12.77
CA SER A 73 -6.26 11.07 14.16
C SER A 73 -6.64 9.68 14.63
N LEU A 74 -7.74 9.13 14.13
CA LEU A 74 -8.19 7.77 14.43
C LEU A 74 -7.45 6.74 13.61
N ALA A 75 -7.19 7.02 12.33
CA ALA A 75 -6.56 6.07 11.40
C ALA A 75 -5.16 5.62 11.83
N VAL A 76 -4.45 6.42 12.64
CA VAL A 76 -3.12 6.09 13.18
C VAL A 76 -3.15 5.42 14.55
N LYS A 77 -4.35 5.17 15.12
CA LYS A 77 -4.51 4.43 16.37
C LYS A 77 -4.71 2.96 16.09
N SER A 78 -4.04 2.09 16.86
CA SER A 78 -4.25 0.63 16.79
C SER A 78 -5.72 0.30 17.06
N HIS A 79 -6.22 -0.73 16.36
CA HIS A 79 -7.59 -1.23 16.47
C HIS A 79 -8.69 -0.22 16.05
N ALA A 80 -8.32 0.86 15.35
CA ALA A 80 -9.28 1.81 14.81
C ALA A 80 -9.51 1.51 13.31
N THR A 81 -10.76 1.23 12.94
CA THR A 81 -11.13 0.93 11.56
C THR A 81 -12.55 1.41 11.27
N SER A 82 -12.78 1.90 10.05
CA SER A 82 -14.13 2.20 9.54
C SER A 82 -14.79 0.99 8.86
N LYS A 83 -14.06 -0.13 8.69
CA LYS A 83 -14.39 -1.21 7.76
C LYS A 83 -15.21 -2.33 8.40
N ILE A 84 -15.10 -2.52 9.72
CA ILE A 84 -15.88 -3.50 10.50
C ILE A 84 -16.40 -2.81 11.78
N LYS A 85 -17.59 -3.18 12.20
CA LYS A 85 -18.24 -2.64 13.42
C LYS A 85 -18.73 -3.74 14.37
N LEU A 86 -19.11 -4.89 13.82
CA LEU A 86 -19.68 -6.00 14.56
C LEU A 86 -18.86 -7.27 14.31
N ALA A 87 -18.90 -8.20 15.26
CA ALA A 87 -18.23 -9.52 15.10
C ALA A 87 -18.79 -10.31 13.89
N SER A 88 -20.07 -10.09 13.53
CA SER A 88 -20.67 -10.66 12.32
C SER A 88 -20.00 -10.21 11.03
N ASP A 89 -19.45 -9.00 10.99
CA ASP A 89 -18.82 -8.43 9.80
C ASP A 89 -17.56 -9.22 9.40
N LEU A 90 -16.94 -9.94 10.37
CA LEU A 90 -15.80 -10.82 10.12
C LEU A 90 -16.13 -12.00 9.18
N PHE A 91 -17.40 -12.38 9.06
CA PHE A 91 -17.84 -13.46 8.17
C PHE A 91 -18.19 -12.97 6.75
N SER A 92 -18.22 -11.65 6.53
CA SER A 92 -18.54 -11.03 5.24
C SER A 92 -17.69 -9.79 4.98
N ILE A 93 -16.37 -9.98 4.92
CA ILE A 93 -15.41 -8.90 4.66
C ILE A 93 -15.43 -8.59 3.16
N HIS A 94 -15.77 -7.34 2.80
CA HIS A 94 -15.78 -6.83 1.43
C HIS A 94 -14.62 -5.87 1.14
N THR A 95 -13.81 -5.54 2.15
CA THR A 95 -12.67 -4.62 2.05
C THR A 95 -11.35 -5.41 2.04
N LEU A 96 -10.31 -4.86 1.40
CA LEU A 96 -8.98 -5.47 1.35
C LEU A 96 -8.30 -5.49 2.72
N GLY A 97 -8.46 -4.42 3.51
CA GLY A 97 -8.00 -4.32 4.88
C GLY A 97 -9.17 -4.25 5.88
N PHE A 98 -9.00 -4.76 7.09
CA PHE A 98 -10.02 -4.69 8.16
C PHE A 98 -9.46 -4.59 9.57
N ARG A 99 -8.15 -4.82 9.77
CA ARG A 99 -7.56 -4.96 11.11
C ARG A 99 -7.29 -3.63 11.81
N GLY A 100 -7.23 -2.50 11.09
CA GLY A 100 -6.88 -1.19 11.66
C GLY A 100 -5.45 -1.11 12.20
N GLU A 101 -4.52 -1.90 11.65
CA GLU A 101 -3.15 -1.99 12.15
C GLU A 101 -2.09 -1.47 11.16
N ALA A 102 -2.45 -1.26 9.89
CA ALA A 102 -1.48 -0.89 8.86
C ALA A 102 -0.85 0.50 9.11
N LEU A 103 -1.67 1.54 9.22
CA LEU A 103 -1.18 2.91 9.46
C LEU A 103 -0.48 3.06 10.81
N PRO A 104 -1.02 2.54 11.94
CA PRO A 104 -0.30 2.53 13.23
C PRO A 104 1.08 1.87 13.12
N SER A 105 1.17 0.73 12.44
CA SER A 105 2.44 0.01 12.23
C SER A 105 3.43 0.82 11.42
N ILE A 106 3.00 1.49 10.34
CA ILE A 106 3.87 2.35 9.52
C ILE A 106 4.35 3.54 10.34
N VAL A 107 3.46 4.21 11.09
CA VAL A 107 3.81 5.35 11.96
C VAL A 107 4.83 4.96 13.02
N ALA A 108 4.72 3.77 13.62
CA ALA A 108 5.61 3.32 14.68
C ALA A 108 7.08 3.15 14.21
N ILE A 109 7.31 2.87 12.92
CA ILE A 109 8.64 2.52 12.36
C ILE A 109 9.19 3.53 11.36
N SER A 110 8.51 4.66 11.17
CA SER A 110 8.89 5.64 10.13
C SER A 110 8.57 7.08 10.53
N LYS A 111 9.00 8.00 9.68
CA LYS A 111 8.48 9.36 9.62
C LYS A 111 7.40 9.40 8.55
N MET A 112 6.16 9.69 8.93
CA MET A 112 4.99 9.67 8.05
C MET A 112 4.24 10.99 8.07
N LYS A 113 3.94 11.52 6.88
CA LYS A 113 3.05 12.68 6.70
C LYS A 113 1.79 12.23 5.98
N ILE A 114 0.64 12.51 6.56
CA ILE A 114 -0.67 12.30 5.95
C ILE A 114 -1.23 13.67 5.59
N ILE A 115 -1.72 13.84 4.37
CA ILE A 115 -2.42 15.02 3.88
C ILE A 115 -3.71 14.50 3.28
N SER A 116 -4.87 15.04 3.67
CA SER A 116 -6.15 14.58 3.12
C SER A 116 -7.18 15.70 3.08
N SER A 117 -8.12 15.57 2.15
CA SER A 117 -9.29 16.45 2.01
C SER A 117 -10.49 15.66 1.53
N VAL A 118 -11.66 15.94 2.10
CA VAL A 118 -12.94 15.32 1.74
C VAL A 118 -13.73 16.14 0.72
N ASN A 119 -13.41 17.41 0.53
CA ASN A 119 -14.16 18.34 -0.31
C ASN A 119 -13.35 19.00 -1.43
N GLY A 120 -12.03 18.74 -1.47
CA GLY A 120 -11.14 19.28 -2.49
C GLY A 120 -10.71 20.74 -2.33
N TYR A 121 -11.07 21.42 -1.24
CA TYR A 121 -10.72 22.80 -0.95
C TYR A 121 -9.92 22.96 0.33
N GLU A 122 -10.46 22.46 1.43
CA GLU A 122 -9.85 22.49 2.76
C GLU A 122 -9.32 21.11 3.07
N GLY A 123 -8.01 21.01 3.21
CA GLY A 123 -7.32 19.80 3.62
C GLY A 123 -6.71 19.95 5.00
N TYR A 124 -6.35 18.84 5.57
CA TYR A 124 -5.65 18.76 6.84
C TYR A 124 -4.42 17.89 6.71
N PHE A 125 -3.35 18.23 7.43
CA PHE A 125 -2.16 17.39 7.46
C PHE A 125 -1.75 17.07 8.90
N LYS A 126 -1.16 15.89 9.06
CA LYS A 126 -0.46 15.46 10.28
C LYS A 126 0.88 14.84 9.91
N LEU A 127 1.91 15.22 10.65
CA LEU A 127 3.27 14.68 10.56
C LEU A 127 3.58 13.91 11.83
N PHE A 128 3.95 12.65 11.65
CA PHE A 128 4.36 11.76 12.73
C PHE A 128 5.82 11.37 12.55
N GLU A 129 6.51 11.14 13.66
CA GLU A 129 7.87 10.61 13.69
C GLU A 129 7.96 9.53 14.76
N PHE A 130 8.14 8.27 14.33
CA PHE A 130 8.25 7.09 15.17
C PHE A 130 7.17 7.02 16.27
N GLY A 131 5.90 7.11 15.85
CA GLY A 131 4.74 7.05 16.73
C GLY A 131 4.30 8.39 17.35
N LYS A 132 5.10 9.45 17.27
CA LYS A 132 4.81 10.74 17.91
C LYS A 132 4.29 11.75 16.88
N LEU A 133 3.20 12.45 17.22
CA LEU A 133 2.72 13.59 16.44
C LEU A 133 3.71 14.76 16.63
N ILE A 134 4.21 15.29 15.51
CA ILE A 134 5.20 16.38 15.49
C ILE A 134 4.53 17.68 15.07
N GLU A 135 3.68 17.64 14.05
CA GLU A 135 3.06 18.82 13.46
C GLU A 135 1.71 18.47 12.86
N GLU A 136 0.76 19.39 12.94
CA GLU A 136 -0.53 19.28 12.28
C GLU A 136 -1.06 20.65 11.91
N GLY A 137 -1.94 20.73 10.91
CA GLY A 137 -2.54 21.99 10.51
C GLY A 137 -3.41 21.89 9.27
N LEU A 138 -3.98 23.02 8.92
CA LEU A 138 -4.75 23.20 7.70
C LEU A 138 -3.81 23.31 6.48
N THR A 139 -4.28 22.84 5.34
CA THR A 139 -3.60 22.97 4.06
C THR A 139 -4.62 23.01 2.93
N SER A 140 -4.21 23.42 1.72
CA SER A 140 -5.02 23.24 0.52
C SER A 140 -4.62 21.92 -0.15
N PHE A 141 -5.60 21.05 -0.40
CA PHE A 141 -5.38 19.77 -1.05
C PHE A 141 -6.62 19.38 -1.87
N PRO A 142 -6.48 18.77 -3.06
CA PRO A 142 -7.62 18.24 -3.80
C PRO A 142 -8.27 17.10 -2.99
N GLN A 143 -9.50 16.73 -3.34
CA GLN A 143 -10.15 15.58 -2.71
C GLN A 143 -9.28 14.33 -2.89
N GLY A 144 -9.12 13.57 -1.80
CA GLY A 144 -8.29 12.37 -1.75
C GLY A 144 -7.31 12.40 -0.59
N THR A 145 -6.30 11.55 -0.69
CA THR A 145 -5.27 11.39 0.36
C THR A 145 -3.88 11.31 -0.24
N LYS A 146 -2.92 11.90 0.42
CA LYS A 146 -1.50 11.74 0.16
C LYS A 146 -0.79 11.30 1.44
N ILE A 147 -0.09 10.17 1.36
CA ILE A 147 0.75 9.67 2.45
C ILE A 147 2.20 9.63 1.98
N GLU A 148 3.06 10.28 2.73
CA GLU A 148 4.51 10.28 2.52
C GLU A 148 5.18 9.56 3.68
N VAL A 149 5.97 8.54 3.38
CA VAL A 149 6.70 7.72 4.35
C VAL A 149 8.18 7.80 4.06
N SER A 150 8.99 8.09 5.06
CA SER A 150 10.45 8.18 4.97
C SER A 150 11.09 7.63 6.23
N GLN A 151 12.41 7.44 6.20
CA GLN A 151 13.17 6.93 7.35
C GLN A 151 12.63 5.58 7.88
N VAL A 152 12.17 4.71 6.98
CA VAL A 152 11.62 3.40 7.35
C VAL A 152 12.67 2.58 8.06
N PHE A 153 12.32 1.97 9.20
CA PHE A 153 13.18 1.15 10.06
C PHE A 153 14.38 1.86 10.71
N HIS A 154 14.48 3.21 10.69
CA HIS A 154 15.58 3.91 11.36
C HIS A 154 15.62 3.67 12.87
N ASN A 155 14.47 3.44 13.50
CA ASN A 155 14.36 3.05 14.91
C ASN A 155 14.47 1.52 15.14
N THR A 156 14.65 0.72 14.10
CA THR A 156 14.79 -0.73 14.14
C THR A 156 16.00 -1.20 13.31
N PRO A 157 17.26 -0.90 13.75
CA PRO A 157 18.47 -1.10 12.93
C PRO A 157 18.69 -2.54 12.46
N ALA A 158 18.23 -3.53 13.22
CA ALA A 158 18.31 -4.94 12.82
C ALA A 158 17.53 -5.20 11.53
N ARG A 159 16.33 -4.59 11.38
CA ARG A 159 15.52 -4.72 10.17
C ARG A 159 16.10 -3.96 8.99
N LEU A 160 16.59 -2.74 9.24
CA LEU A 160 17.24 -1.95 8.19
C LEU A 160 18.39 -2.73 7.52
N LYS A 161 19.13 -3.53 8.31
CA LYS A 161 20.23 -4.38 7.80
C LYS A 161 19.74 -5.59 6.99
N HIS A 162 18.49 -5.99 7.14
CA HIS A 162 17.91 -7.12 6.41
C HIS A 162 17.20 -6.73 5.12
N LEU A 163 17.12 -5.45 4.79
CA LEU A 163 16.61 -5.00 3.50
C LEU A 163 17.54 -5.46 2.38
N GLY A 164 16.94 -5.82 1.26
CA GLY A 164 17.67 -6.16 0.04
C GLY A 164 18.38 -4.97 -0.61
N SER A 165 19.00 -5.19 -1.76
CA SER A 165 19.49 -4.08 -2.59
C SER A 165 18.30 -3.27 -3.15
N GLU A 166 18.58 -2.03 -3.58
CA GLU A 166 17.58 -1.16 -4.22
C GLU A 166 16.84 -1.85 -5.36
N GLN A 167 17.55 -2.61 -6.21
CA GLN A 167 16.94 -3.34 -7.31
C GLN A 167 15.98 -4.44 -6.84
N VAL A 168 16.32 -5.12 -5.74
CA VAL A 168 15.47 -6.17 -5.16
C VAL A 168 14.19 -5.55 -4.59
N GLU A 169 14.31 -4.46 -3.82
CA GLU A 169 13.13 -3.79 -3.24
C GLU A 169 12.24 -3.18 -4.33
N LEU A 170 12.83 -2.57 -5.37
CA LEU A 170 12.08 -2.07 -6.52
C LEU A 170 11.34 -3.19 -7.26
N SER A 171 11.99 -4.33 -7.47
CA SER A 171 11.36 -5.49 -8.12
C SER A 171 10.13 -5.98 -7.37
N HIS A 172 10.16 -6.02 -6.04
CA HIS A 172 8.99 -6.39 -5.23
C HIS A 172 7.85 -5.38 -5.40
N ILE A 173 8.16 -4.07 -5.45
CA ILE A 173 7.14 -3.04 -5.65
C ILE A 173 6.54 -3.13 -7.05
N VAL A 174 7.37 -3.28 -8.10
CA VAL A 174 6.90 -3.42 -9.49
C VAL A 174 5.99 -4.66 -9.63
N GLN A 175 6.40 -5.81 -9.10
CA GLN A 175 5.58 -7.02 -9.12
C GLN A 175 4.23 -6.85 -8.40
N LEU A 176 4.22 -6.12 -7.28
CA LEU A 176 3.00 -5.77 -6.57
C LEU A 176 2.08 -4.92 -7.45
N ILE A 177 2.59 -3.84 -8.05
CA ILE A 177 1.81 -2.94 -8.90
C ILE A 177 1.24 -3.69 -10.11
N ASN A 178 2.04 -4.55 -10.75
CA ASN A 178 1.57 -5.40 -11.86
C ASN A 178 0.38 -6.27 -11.45
N LYS A 179 0.42 -6.88 -10.25
CA LYS A 179 -0.69 -7.68 -9.73
C LYS A 179 -1.92 -6.82 -9.42
N MET A 180 -1.71 -5.65 -8.81
CA MET A 180 -2.80 -4.73 -8.47
C MET A 180 -3.49 -4.19 -9.73
N SER A 181 -2.74 -3.82 -10.76
CA SER A 181 -3.31 -3.33 -12.02
C SER A 181 -4.12 -4.39 -12.77
N LEU A 182 -3.72 -5.66 -12.69
CA LEU A 182 -4.51 -6.77 -13.23
C LEU A 182 -5.77 -7.09 -12.42
N ALA A 183 -5.70 -6.91 -11.09
CA ALA A 183 -6.84 -7.15 -10.21
C ALA A 183 -7.87 -6.02 -10.23
N TYR A 184 -7.44 -4.79 -10.53
CA TYR A 184 -8.25 -3.57 -10.55
C TYR A 184 -8.01 -2.78 -11.86
N PRO A 185 -8.43 -3.33 -13.01
CA PRO A 185 -8.16 -2.74 -14.33
C PRO A 185 -8.87 -1.38 -14.54
N GLU A 186 -9.88 -1.07 -13.73
CA GLU A 186 -10.61 0.19 -13.70
C GLU A 186 -9.87 1.32 -12.96
N ILE A 187 -8.75 1.00 -12.28
CA ILE A 187 -7.95 1.98 -11.55
C ILE A 187 -6.71 2.36 -12.38
N SER A 188 -6.48 3.66 -12.53
CA SER A 188 -5.24 4.18 -13.09
C SER A 188 -4.13 4.12 -12.05
N PHE A 189 -3.07 3.37 -12.34
CA PHE A 189 -1.85 3.30 -11.54
C PHE A 189 -0.71 4.01 -12.25
N VAL A 190 0.02 4.83 -11.51
CA VAL A 190 1.26 5.47 -12.00
C VAL A 190 2.37 5.20 -10.99
N LEU A 191 3.41 4.48 -11.39
CA LEU A 191 4.60 4.23 -10.58
C LEU A 191 5.79 5.01 -11.11
N THR A 192 6.41 5.83 -10.25
CA THR A 192 7.68 6.50 -10.56
C THR A 192 8.77 6.09 -9.58
N ASN A 193 10.03 6.11 -10.03
CA ASN A 193 11.21 6.01 -9.18
C ASN A 193 12.20 7.09 -9.57
N ASN A 194 12.61 7.93 -8.62
CA ASN A 194 13.50 9.08 -8.87
C ASN A 194 12.96 9.98 -10.02
N ALA A 195 11.65 10.27 -9.97
CA ALA A 195 10.89 11.05 -10.97
C ALA A 195 10.79 10.41 -12.37
N LYS A 196 11.34 9.21 -12.60
CA LYS A 196 11.19 8.47 -13.86
C LYS A 196 9.97 7.55 -13.76
N VAL A 197 9.06 7.65 -14.74
CA VAL A 197 7.93 6.72 -14.85
C VAL A 197 8.44 5.32 -15.20
N LEU A 198 8.04 4.33 -14.42
CA LEU A 198 8.38 2.91 -14.61
C LEU A 198 7.18 2.11 -15.11
N PHE A 199 5.95 2.51 -14.73
CA PHE A 199 4.72 1.81 -15.05
C PHE A 199 3.56 2.80 -15.04
N SER A 200 2.61 2.65 -15.97
CA SER A 200 1.42 3.51 -16.02
C SER A 200 0.26 2.79 -16.70
N THR A 201 -0.93 2.79 -16.06
CA THR A 201 -2.19 2.36 -16.66
C THR A 201 -3.19 3.51 -16.65
N ASP A 202 -4.16 3.47 -17.56
CA ASP A 202 -5.14 4.54 -17.73
C ASP A 202 -6.46 4.32 -16.98
N GLY A 203 -6.65 3.13 -16.38
CA GLY A 203 -7.90 2.77 -15.69
C GLY A 203 -9.08 2.53 -16.64
N SER A 204 -8.81 2.24 -17.91
CA SER A 204 -9.85 2.03 -18.94
C SER A 204 -10.55 0.68 -18.86
N ASN A 205 -10.22 -0.15 -17.87
CA ASN A 205 -10.69 -1.55 -17.76
C ASN A 205 -10.30 -2.40 -18.98
N ASN A 206 -9.18 -2.04 -19.63
CA ASN A 206 -8.68 -2.74 -20.82
C ASN A 206 -7.45 -3.59 -20.47
N PHE A 207 -7.64 -4.90 -20.41
CA PHE A 207 -6.57 -5.85 -20.10
C PHE A 207 -5.43 -5.85 -21.13
N ASP A 208 -5.70 -5.59 -22.42
CA ASP A 208 -4.66 -5.57 -23.45
C ASP A 208 -3.64 -4.48 -23.19
N ILE A 209 -4.10 -3.30 -22.72
CA ILE A 209 -3.21 -2.19 -22.34
C ILE A 209 -2.35 -2.60 -21.14
N ILE A 210 -2.96 -3.15 -20.09
CA ILE A 210 -2.27 -3.55 -18.87
C ILE A 210 -1.24 -4.65 -19.17
N ILE A 211 -1.63 -5.66 -19.94
CA ILE A 211 -0.74 -6.76 -20.35
C ILE A 211 0.42 -6.24 -21.19
N SER A 212 0.15 -5.28 -22.10
CA SER A 212 1.19 -4.65 -22.92
C SER A 212 2.21 -3.87 -22.07
N GLU A 213 1.76 -3.20 -21.02
CA GLU A 213 2.64 -2.49 -20.09
C GLU A 213 3.49 -3.45 -19.24
N ILE A 214 2.91 -4.58 -18.81
CA ILE A 214 3.60 -5.56 -17.94
C ILE A 214 4.58 -6.42 -18.73
N TYR A 215 4.16 -6.95 -19.88
CA TYR A 215 4.89 -7.98 -20.63
C TYR A 215 5.43 -7.50 -21.98
N GLY A 216 5.07 -6.29 -22.40
CA GLY A 216 5.42 -5.73 -23.70
C GLY A 216 4.43 -6.12 -24.81
N ASN A 217 4.35 -5.28 -25.84
CA ASN A 217 3.40 -5.40 -26.95
C ASN A 217 3.52 -6.75 -27.72
N GLU A 218 4.72 -7.29 -27.87
CA GLU A 218 4.93 -8.52 -28.61
C GLU A 218 4.34 -9.73 -27.86
N VAL A 219 4.45 -9.78 -26.55
CA VAL A 219 3.84 -10.81 -25.72
C VAL A 219 2.32 -10.66 -25.66
N ALA A 220 1.85 -9.43 -25.48
CA ALA A 220 0.39 -9.13 -25.42
C ALA A 220 -0.35 -9.58 -26.68
N LYS A 221 0.21 -9.36 -27.88
CA LYS A 221 -0.38 -9.79 -29.15
C LYS A 221 -0.52 -11.33 -29.29
N LEU A 222 0.26 -12.09 -28.54
CA LEU A 222 0.23 -13.55 -28.56
C LEU A 222 -0.71 -14.13 -27.50
N MET A 223 -1.24 -13.33 -26.59
CA MET A 223 -2.19 -13.77 -25.57
C MET A 223 -3.59 -13.91 -26.17
N LEU A 224 -4.24 -15.03 -25.87
CA LEU A 224 -5.61 -15.30 -26.28
C LEU A 224 -6.52 -15.15 -25.06
N PRO A 225 -7.60 -14.38 -25.17
CA PRO A 225 -8.58 -14.28 -24.09
C PRO A 225 -9.25 -15.64 -23.86
N PHE A 226 -9.44 -16.00 -22.61
CA PHE A 226 -10.16 -17.20 -22.21
C PHE A 226 -11.15 -16.85 -21.12
N GLU A 227 -12.40 -17.26 -21.29
CA GLU A 227 -13.44 -17.16 -20.28
C GLU A 227 -13.92 -18.55 -19.92
N GLY A 228 -13.96 -18.82 -18.61
CA GLY A 228 -14.48 -20.06 -18.07
C GLY A 228 -15.32 -19.80 -16.83
N SER A 229 -16.44 -20.49 -16.68
CA SER A 229 -17.26 -20.44 -15.48
C SER A 229 -17.35 -21.81 -14.84
N SER A 230 -17.25 -21.85 -13.51
CA SER A 230 -17.58 -23.02 -12.71
C SER A 230 -18.73 -22.67 -11.76
N THR A 231 -19.36 -23.69 -11.17
CA THR A 231 -20.43 -23.48 -10.18
C THR A 231 -19.97 -22.68 -8.93
N LEU A 232 -18.66 -22.42 -8.79
CA LEU A 232 -18.07 -21.74 -7.63
C LEU A 232 -17.40 -20.40 -7.97
N SER A 233 -17.04 -20.13 -9.23
CA SER A 233 -16.39 -18.88 -9.63
C SER A 233 -16.46 -18.62 -11.13
N LEU A 234 -16.54 -17.35 -11.50
CA LEU A 234 -16.26 -16.89 -12.84
C LEU A 234 -14.74 -16.60 -12.91
N CYS A 235 -14.05 -17.18 -13.90
CA CYS A 235 -12.63 -16.91 -14.12
C CYS A 235 -12.45 -16.46 -15.57
N SER A 236 -11.87 -15.26 -15.75
CA SER A 236 -11.34 -14.82 -17.04
C SER A 236 -9.81 -14.80 -16.95
N ALA A 237 -9.14 -15.29 -17.97
CA ALA A 237 -7.70 -15.34 -18.03
C ALA A 237 -7.23 -15.20 -19.47
N SER A 238 -5.97 -14.77 -19.65
CA SER A 238 -5.29 -14.79 -20.94
C SER A 238 -4.28 -15.93 -20.97
N LEU A 239 -4.26 -16.71 -22.05
CA LEU A 239 -3.34 -17.82 -22.24
C LEU A 239 -2.29 -17.45 -23.30
N LEU A 240 -1.03 -17.80 -23.03
CA LEU A 240 0.01 -17.80 -24.06
C LEU A 240 -0.07 -19.10 -24.87
N PRO A 241 0.04 -19.05 -26.19
CA PRO A 241 0.17 -20.26 -27.00
C PRO A 241 1.46 -21.00 -26.68
N GLU A 242 1.47 -22.31 -26.78
CA GLU A 242 2.73 -23.08 -26.76
C GLU A 242 3.63 -22.64 -27.93
N PRO A 243 4.92 -22.40 -27.73
CA PRO A 243 5.83 -22.83 -26.67
C PRO A 243 6.13 -21.81 -25.56
N LEU A 244 5.38 -20.71 -25.43
CA LEU A 244 5.66 -19.62 -24.48
C LEU A 244 5.15 -19.88 -23.05
N ARG A 245 4.56 -21.05 -22.76
CA ARG A 245 4.09 -21.44 -21.42
C ARG A 245 5.18 -21.63 -20.36
N VAL A 246 6.46 -21.53 -20.75
CA VAL A 246 7.62 -21.81 -19.86
C VAL A 246 8.00 -20.62 -18.99
N LEU A 247 7.24 -19.51 -19.01
CA LEU A 247 7.58 -18.27 -18.30
C LEU A 247 6.73 -17.98 -17.05
N TRP A 248 6.05 -19.02 -16.49
CA TRP A 248 5.28 -18.90 -15.23
C TRP A 248 5.86 -19.75 -14.12
#